data_e86f1b2cd1bba96a072e088ffbeb4046
#
_entry.id   e86f1b2cd1bba96a072e088ffbeb4046
#
_cell.length_a   1.000
_cell.length_b   1.000
_cell.length_c   1.000
_cell.angle_alpha   90.00
_cell.angle_beta   90.00
_cell.angle_gamma   90.00
#
_symmetry.space_group_name_H-M   'P 1'
#
loop_
_entity.id
_entity.type
_entity.pdbx_description
1 polymer ?
#
loop_
_entity_poly.entity_id
_entity_poly.type
_entity_poly.pdbx_seq_one_letter_code
_entity_poly.pdbx_strand_id
1 'polypeptide(L)'
;MAREGRSHVRKRKKGCLVGCLTNLLLVLGVAALLFVGAHVLGFVKSDPQTGAPTLRFDNLPEIKLGDFDLSKIELPDVSKLTEKLPKWAYGVNPNGLTIKTLRAGDGEAVFVCADGYTMLVGAGSGTGAALCGQLLLCGVNHLSAAVAMGSEDEQLGAMKMALGLTRPDYLFVPPTQTKGKAYAQMIDAAEKRGTQIVSATQNMAFTLGRARVTFIGPARTQHTDSRDDGLTLRIDYGETSAVVTGCITASGEKEIVASGAAVKCDALIVSRGGSEAATCTEWVEAAKPGVALVTGKNPANSVRIRLQKAGATVYAAKENGVMTLYSDGQKITVQP
;
A
#
# COMPACT_ATOMS: atom_id res chain seq x y z
N MET A 1 41.05 -12.72 46.12
CA MET A 1 41.98 -13.21 45.08
C MET A 1 41.20 -13.94 43.99
N ALA A 2 41.64 -13.73 42.73
CA ALA A 2 41.14 -14.36 41.46
C ALA A 2 39.70 -13.99 41.06
N ARG A 3 39.51 -13.08 40.15
CA ARG A 3 39.53 -13.06 38.67
C ARG A 3 38.63 -14.13 38.04
N GLU A 4 37.43 -13.73 37.63
CA GLU A 4 36.75 -14.29 36.47
C GLU A 4 36.31 -13.15 35.57
N GLY A 5 36.95 -13.08 34.45
CA GLY A 5 36.66 -12.14 33.39
C GLY A 5 36.23 -12.86 32.10
N ARG A 6 35.35 -12.24 31.40
CA ARG A 6 35.15 -12.30 29.93
C ARG A 6 34.54 -13.55 29.31
N SER A 7 33.28 -13.46 28.97
CA SER A 7 32.77 -14.00 27.68
C SER A 7 31.45 -13.37 27.25
N HIS A 8 31.45 -12.11 26.80
CA HIS A 8 30.31 -11.49 26.14
C HIS A 8 30.75 -10.66 24.92
N VAL A 9 31.38 -11.30 23.94
CA VAL A 9 31.56 -10.72 22.61
C VAL A 9 31.64 -11.84 21.59
N ARG A 10 30.50 -12.30 21.01
CA ARG A 10 30.53 -13.04 19.73
C ARG A 10 29.13 -13.40 19.16
N LYS A 11 28.11 -12.57 19.25
CA LYS A 11 26.82 -12.84 18.56
C LYS A 11 26.31 -11.73 17.61
N ARG A 12 27.08 -10.68 17.36
CA ARG A 12 26.62 -9.54 16.57
C ARG A 12 27.06 -9.46 15.10
N LYS A 13 27.84 -10.42 14.58
CA LYS A 13 28.38 -10.32 13.19
C LYS A 13 27.61 -11.07 12.09
N LYS A 14 26.70 -11.98 12.40
CA LYS A 14 26.00 -12.75 11.35
C LYS A 14 24.79 -11.99 10.72
N GLY A 15 24.11 -11.13 11.42
CA GLY A 15 22.97 -10.37 10.88
C GLY A 15 23.36 -9.24 9.92
N CYS A 16 24.54 -8.66 10.11
CA CYS A 16 25.05 -7.58 9.26
C CYS A 16 25.53 -8.09 7.87
N LEU A 17 26.10 -9.30 7.84
CA LEU A 17 26.59 -9.91 6.58
C LEU A 17 25.43 -10.30 5.64
N VAL A 18 24.35 -10.84 6.18
CA VAL A 18 23.18 -11.22 5.37
C VAL A 18 22.48 -9.97 4.81
N GLY A 19 22.36 -8.91 5.60
CA GLY A 19 21.80 -7.63 5.13
C GLY A 19 22.67 -6.94 4.06
N CYS A 20 24.01 -7.02 4.19
CA CYS A 20 24.94 -6.53 3.18
C CYS A 20 24.87 -7.38 1.88
N LEU A 21 24.71 -8.69 2.00
CA LEU A 21 24.64 -9.58 0.83
C LEU A 21 23.35 -9.40 0.04
N THR A 22 22.22 -9.23 0.71
CA THR A 22 20.94 -8.94 0.06
C THR A 22 20.93 -7.57 -0.62
N ASN A 23 21.49 -6.54 0.00
CA ASN A 23 21.63 -5.23 -0.63
C ASN A 23 22.60 -5.27 -1.81
N LEU A 24 23.68 -6.02 -1.72
CA LEU A 24 24.63 -6.19 -2.82
C LEU A 24 24.00 -6.92 -4.02
N LEU A 25 23.21 -7.96 -3.79
CA LEU A 25 22.47 -8.69 -4.82
C LEU A 25 21.40 -7.80 -5.48
N LEU A 26 20.75 -6.94 -4.72
CA LEU A 26 19.76 -5.99 -5.25
C LEU A 26 20.42 -4.92 -6.12
N VAL A 27 21.56 -4.39 -5.68
CA VAL A 27 22.37 -3.44 -6.47
C VAL A 27 22.91 -4.08 -7.75
N LEU A 28 23.39 -5.32 -7.67
CA LEU A 28 23.85 -6.07 -8.85
C LEU A 28 22.70 -6.38 -9.81
N GLY A 29 21.52 -6.70 -9.32
CA GLY A 29 20.32 -6.92 -10.14
C GLY A 29 19.89 -5.65 -10.87
N VAL A 30 19.87 -4.51 -10.19
CA VAL A 30 19.57 -3.21 -10.80
C VAL A 30 20.64 -2.81 -11.81
N ALA A 31 21.93 -3.02 -11.50
CA ALA A 31 23.02 -2.75 -12.41
C ALA A 31 22.95 -3.63 -13.67
N ALA A 32 22.58 -4.91 -13.53
CA ALA A 32 22.39 -5.82 -14.66
C ALA A 32 21.21 -5.38 -15.55
N LEU A 33 20.10 -4.93 -14.95
CA LEU A 33 18.94 -4.40 -15.69
C LEU A 33 19.28 -3.11 -16.42
N LEU A 34 20.05 -2.21 -15.79
CA LEU A 34 20.52 -0.97 -16.41
C LEU A 34 21.51 -1.28 -17.55
N PHE A 35 22.38 -2.27 -17.39
CA PHE A 35 23.33 -2.70 -18.41
C PHE A 35 22.63 -3.32 -19.62
N VAL A 36 21.64 -4.20 -19.40
CA VAL A 36 20.81 -4.79 -20.46
C VAL A 36 19.99 -3.71 -21.16
N GLY A 37 19.41 -2.78 -20.40
CA GLY A 37 18.70 -1.63 -20.95
C GLY A 37 19.59 -0.74 -21.81
N ALA A 38 20.81 -0.45 -21.34
CA ALA A 38 21.80 0.34 -22.08
C ALA A 38 22.26 -0.38 -23.37
N HIS A 39 22.35 -1.71 -23.33
CA HIS A 39 22.73 -2.52 -24.53
C HIS A 39 21.59 -2.54 -25.56
N VAL A 40 20.34 -2.71 -25.12
CA VAL A 40 19.15 -2.68 -25.99
C VAL A 40 18.93 -1.29 -26.61
N LEU A 41 19.24 -0.23 -25.86
CA LEU A 41 19.13 1.15 -26.34
C LEU A 41 20.35 1.64 -27.15
N GLY A 42 21.37 0.77 -27.36
CA GLY A 42 22.52 1.09 -28.19
C GLY A 42 23.60 1.97 -27.54
N PHE A 43 23.54 2.19 -26.23
CA PHE A 43 24.54 2.95 -25.47
C PHE A 43 25.82 2.14 -25.15
N VAL A 44 25.76 0.82 -25.29
CA VAL A 44 26.90 -0.07 -25.10
C VAL A 44 27.28 -0.68 -26.46
N LYS A 45 28.47 -0.41 -26.91
CA LYS A 45 29.07 -1.09 -28.07
C LYS A 45 30.26 -1.91 -27.61
N SER A 46 30.39 -3.10 -28.13
CA SER A 46 31.60 -3.91 -27.92
C SER A 46 32.73 -3.37 -28.81
N ASP A 47 33.88 -3.21 -28.21
CA ASP A 47 35.10 -2.88 -28.96
C ASP A 47 35.40 -4.01 -29.94
N PRO A 48 35.58 -3.71 -31.25
CA PRO A 48 35.80 -4.74 -32.26
C PRO A 48 37.10 -5.53 -32.08
N GLN A 49 38.08 -5.00 -31.33
CA GLN A 49 39.38 -5.63 -31.12
C GLN A 49 39.50 -6.39 -29.81
N THR A 50 38.83 -5.94 -28.75
CA THR A 50 38.98 -6.51 -27.42
C THR A 50 37.71 -7.22 -26.91
N GLY A 51 36.56 -7.02 -27.56
CA GLY A 51 35.26 -7.52 -27.11
C GLY A 51 34.75 -6.85 -25.85
N ALA A 52 35.49 -5.89 -25.27
CA ALA A 52 35.12 -5.21 -24.04
C ALA A 52 33.96 -4.23 -24.28
N PRO A 53 32.97 -4.17 -23.35
CA PRO A 53 31.88 -3.20 -23.47
C PRO A 53 32.40 -1.79 -23.20
N THR A 54 32.20 -0.88 -24.13
CA THR A 54 32.50 0.56 -23.99
C THR A 54 31.22 1.35 -23.95
N LEU A 55 31.11 2.24 -22.98
CA LEU A 55 29.98 3.19 -22.84
C LEU A 55 30.32 4.43 -23.68
N ARG A 56 29.54 4.72 -24.71
CA ARG A 56 29.59 5.96 -25.44
C ARG A 56 28.43 6.84 -25.11
N PHE A 57 28.75 8.05 -24.63
CA PHE A 57 27.79 9.08 -24.25
C PHE A 57 27.69 10.22 -25.28
N ASP A 58 28.35 10.07 -26.39
CA ASP A 58 28.55 11.14 -27.41
C ASP A 58 27.22 11.52 -28.11
N ASN A 59 26.17 10.75 -27.95
CA ASN A 59 24.86 10.96 -28.57
C ASN A 59 23.70 10.95 -27.54
N LEU A 60 23.97 11.32 -26.29
CA LEU A 60 22.87 11.55 -25.36
C LEU A 60 22.10 12.78 -25.84
N PRO A 61 20.83 12.67 -26.22
CA PRO A 61 19.99 13.85 -26.33
C PRO A 61 19.98 14.50 -24.92
N GLU A 62 20.06 15.83 -24.87
CA GLU A 62 19.87 16.57 -23.62
C GLU A 62 18.51 16.18 -23.05
N ILE A 63 18.51 15.19 -22.15
CA ILE A 63 17.30 14.77 -21.45
C ILE A 63 17.05 15.83 -20.38
N LYS A 64 16.29 16.84 -20.73
CA LYS A 64 15.68 17.71 -19.73
C LYS A 64 14.71 16.83 -18.93
N LEU A 65 15.00 16.65 -17.65
CA LEU A 65 14.18 15.86 -16.69
C LEU A 65 12.69 16.26 -16.69
N GLY A 66 12.32 17.38 -17.34
CA GLY A 66 10.95 17.82 -17.56
C GLY A 66 10.20 17.13 -18.71
N ASP A 67 10.91 16.50 -19.64
CA ASP A 67 10.31 15.90 -20.86
C ASP A 67 10.13 14.39 -20.77
N PHE A 68 10.36 13.80 -19.59
CA PHE A 68 10.15 12.36 -19.37
C PHE A 68 8.67 12.06 -19.24
N ASP A 69 8.04 11.87 -20.39
CA ASP A 69 6.62 11.51 -20.49
C ASP A 69 6.45 10.01 -20.18
N LEU A 70 6.20 9.71 -18.90
CA LEU A 70 5.88 8.35 -18.45
C LEU A 70 4.67 7.75 -19.20
N SER A 71 3.88 8.58 -19.92
CA SER A 71 2.74 8.10 -20.71
C SER A 71 3.15 7.25 -21.91
N LYS A 72 4.37 7.42 -22.39
CA LYS A 72 4.92 6.72 -23.56
C LYS A 72 5.70 5.46 -23.22
N ILE A 73 5.88 5.15 -21.93
CA ILE A 73 6.51 3.90 -21.52
C ILE A 73 5.45 2.82 -21.57
N GLU A 74 5.47 2.01 -22.61
CA GLU A 74 4.81 0.72 -22.61
C GLU A 74 5.57 -0.18 -21.61
N LEU A 75 4.98 -0.41 -20.44
CA LEU A 75 5.54 -1.38 -19.51
C LEU A 75 5.52 -2.76 -20.18
N PRO A 76 6.62 -3.52 -20.12
CA PRO A 76 6.61 -4.88 -20.63
C PRO A 76 5.49 -5.68 -19.96
N ASP A 77 4.86 -6.55 -20.72
CA ASP A 77 3.85 -7.46 -20.18
C ASP A 77 4.50 -8.36 -19.10
N VAL A 78 4.34 -7.90 -17.85
CA VAL A 78 4.90 -8.61 -16.68
C VAL A 78 4.14 -9.90 -16.36
N SER A 79 3.01 -10.19 -17.03
CA SER A 79 2.26 -11.42 -16.83
C SER A 79 3.13 -12.65 -17.13
N LYS A 80 3.95 -12.59 -18.18
CA LYS A 80 4.88 -13.68 -18.55
C LYS A 80 6.07 -13.83 -17.59
N LEU A 81 6.51 -12.75 -16.96
CA LEU A 81 7.52 -12.81 -15.89
C LEU A 81 6.94 -13.41 -14.62
N THR A 82 5.68 -13.13 -14.39
CA THR A 82 4.95 -13.57 -13.22
C THR A 82 4.54 -15.03 -13.30
N GLU A 83 4.31 -15.62 -14.45
CA GLU A 83 4.05 -17.07 -14.59
C GLU A 83 5.15 -17.98 -14.02
N LYS A 84 6.38 -17.48 -13.93
CA LYS A 84 7.55 -18.22 -13.43
C LYS A 84 7.84 -17.99 -11.94
N LEU A 85 7.20 -17.04 -11.30
CA LEU A 85 7.40 -16.78 -9.88
C LEU A 85 6.54 -17.74 -9.04
N PRO A 86 7.02 -18.23 -7.91
CA PRO A 86 6.23 -19.12 -7.06
C PRO A 86 4.96 -18.40 -6.56
N LYS A 87 3.85 -19.14 -6.49
CA LYS A 87 2.52 -18.59 -6.12
C LYS A 87 2.51 -17.72 -4.85
N TRP A 88 3.42 -17.99 -3.90
CA TRP A 88 3.56 -17.17 -2.70
C TRP A 88 4.08 -15.74 -2.97
N ALA A 89 4.79 -15.52 -4.10
CA ALA A 89 5.28 -14.18 -4.45
C ALA A 89 4.14 -13.23 -4.80
N TYR A 90 3.01 -13.74 -5.27
CA TYR A 90 1.85 -12.92 -5.65
C TYR A 90 0.90 -12.69 -4.49
N GLY A 91 0.67 -13.74 -3.69
CA GLY A 91 -0.27 -13.68 -2.59
C GLY A 91 -1.60 -13.04 -2.98
N VAL A 92 -2.08 -13.29 -4.20
CA VAL A 92 -3.34 -12.77 -4.73
C VAL A 92 -4.13 -13.95 -5.27
N ASN A 93 -5.34 -14.12 -4.75
CA ASN A 93 -6.29 -15.10 -5.29
C ASN A 93 -7.25 -14.36 -6.24
N PRO A 94 -7.22 -14.66 -7.54
CA PRO A 94 -8.13 -14.02 -8.49
C PRO A 94 -9.60 -14.52 -8.36
N ASN A 95 -9.84 -15.60 -7.62
CA ASN A 95 -11.16 -16.17 -7.40
C ASN A 95 -11.53 -16.02 -5.91
N GLY A 96 -11.89 -14.84 -5.49
CA GLY A 96 -12.19 -14.54 -4.10
C GLY A 96 -11.79 -13.13 -3.73
N LEU A 97 -11.82 -12.80 -2.43
CA LEU A 97 -11.32 -11.54 -1.93
C LEU A 97 -9.91 -11.72 -1.36
N THR A 98 -8.99 -10.90 -1.81
CA THR A 98 -7.66 -10.72 -1.23
C THR A 98 -7.52 -9.29 -0.74
N ILE A 99 -7.14 -9.09 0.52
CA ILE A 99 -6.75 -7.79 1.06
C ILE A 99 -5.31 -7.92 1.57
N LYS A 100 -4.40 -7.15 1.00
CA LYS A 100 -2.96 -7.25 1.27
C LYS A 100 -2.42 -5.91 1.75
N THR A 101 -1.75 -5.91 2.91
CA THR A 101 -1.03 -4.73 3.36
C THR A 101 0.23 -4.53 2.52
N LEU A 102 0.50 -3.30 2.12
CA LEU A 102 1.70 -2.97 1.35
C LEU A 102 2.65 -2.11 2.20
N ARG A 103 3.94 -2.22 1.92
CA ARG A 103 4.96 -1.36 2.55
C ARG A 103 5.00 -0.02 1.84
N ALA A 104 4.53 1.02 2.50
CA ALA A 104 4.46 2.38 1.96
C ALA A 104 4.98 3.44 2.95
N GLY A 105 6.12 3.17 3.60
CA GLY A 105 6.64 3.98 4.69
C GLY A 105 5.84 3.80 5.98
N ASP A 106 5.63 4.87 6.71
CA ASP A 106 4.87 4.86 7.96
C ASP A 106 3.34 4.95 7.76
N GLY A 107 2.90 5.16 6.53
CA GLY A 107 1.50 5.30 6.18
C GLY A 107 0.82 4.00 5.79
N GLU A 108 -0.46 4.10 5.52
CA GLU A 108 -1.31 2.99 5.15
C GLU A 108 -1.36 2.84 3.62
N ALA A 109 -1.12 1.64 3.14
CA ALA A 109 -1.39 1.24 1.77
C ALA A 109 -1.90 -0.20 1.77
N VAL A 110 -3.05 -0.39 1.17
CA VAL A 110 -3.75 -1.68 1.11
C VAL A 110 -4.12 -1.98 -0.33
N PHE A 111 -3.73 -3.14 -0.78
CA PHE A 111 -4.16 -3.67 -2.07
C PHE A 111 -5.35 -4.60 -1.86
N VAL A 112 -6.38 -4.44 -2.68
CA VAL A 112 -7.58 -5.27 -2.68
C VAL A 112 -7.75 -5.88 -4.06
N CYS A 113 -8.00 -7.18 -4.11
CA CYS A 113 -8.40 -7.89 -5.31
C CYS A 113 -9.66 -8.69 -5.00
N ALA A 114 -10.72 -8.46 -5.76
CA ALA A 114 -11.96 -9.22 -5.66
C ALA A 114 -12.33 -9.75 -7.06
N ASP A 115 -12.30 -11.06 -7.23
CA ASP A 115 -12.61 -11.75 -8.49
C ASP A 115 -11.85 -11.20 -9.71
N GLY A 116 -10.58 -10.83 -9.50
CA GLY A 116 -9.71 -10.24 -10.54
C GLY A 116 -9.79 -8.73 -10.71
N TYR A 117 -10.79 -8.05 -10.15
CA TYR A 117 -10.85 -6.59 -10.09
C TYR A 117 -9.98 -6.07 -8.94
N THR A 118 -9.25 -5.00 -9.19
CA THR A 118 -8.21 -4.54 -8.28
C THR A 118 -8.41 -3.10 -7.81
N MET A 119 -8.06 -2.84 -6.55
CA MET A 119 -8.16 -1.52 -5.94
C MET A 119 -6.95 -1.26 -5.05
N LEU A 120 -6.43 -0.04 -5.10
CA LEU A 120 -5.44 0.47 -4.15
C LEU A 120 -6.13 1.42 -3.16
N VAL A 121 -5.96 1.19 -1.86
CA VAL A 121 -6.50 2.02 -0.79
C VAL A 121 -5.34 2.64 -0.02
N GLY A 122 -5.23 3.95 -0.06
CA GLY A 122 -4.10 4.69 0.49
C GLY A 122 -2.81 4.48 -0.32
N ALA A 123 -1.79 5.28 -0.02
CA ALA A 123 -0.48 5.17 -0.67
C ALA A 123 0.69 5.39 0.30
N GLY A 124 0.38 5.73 1.56
CA GLY A 124 1.37 5.98 2.59
C GLY A 124 2.33 7.14 2.31
N SER A 125 3.29 7.31 3.20
CA SER A 125 4.31 8.37 3.15
C SER A 125 5.58 7.96 2.41
N GLY A 126 5.67 6.71 1.95
CA GLY A 126 6.88 6.14 1.37
C GLY A 126 7.18 6.59 -0.04
N THR A 127 8.27 6.06 -0.59
CA THR A 127 8.63 6.30 -1.99
C THR A 127 7.68 5.53 -2.91
N GLY A 128 7.19 6.20 -3.95
CA GLY A 128 6.31 5.57 -4.93
C GLY A 128 6.92 4.34 -5.60
N ALA A 129 8.24 4.30 -5.75
CA ALA A 129 8.95 3.16 -6.35
C ALA A 129 8.74 1.85 -5.56
N ALA A 130 8.80 1.90 -4.22
CA ALA A 130 8.59 0.72 -3.38
C ALA A 130 7.14 0.20 -3.46
N LEU A 131 6.16 1.11 -3.49
CA LEU A 131 4.75 0.76 -3.65
C LEU A 131 4.50 0.17 -5.04
N CYS A 132 4.99 0.83 -6.09
CA CYS A 132 4.85 0.37 -7.47
C CYS A 132 5.48 -1.02 -7.68
N GLY A 133 6.67 -1.27 -7.11
CA GLY A 133 7.30 -2.59 -7.15
C GLY A 133 6.43 -3.68 -6.53
N GLN A 134 5.77 -3.40 -5.41
CA GLN A 134 4.86 -4.36 -4.78
C GLN A 134 3.58 -4.57 -5.59
N LEU A 135 3.02 -3.52 -6.22
CA LEU A 135 1.88 -3.65 -7.12
C LEU A 135 2.22 -4.53 -8.34
N LEU A 136 3.40 -4.32 -8.94
CA LEU A 136 3.89 -5.17 -10.03
C LEU A 136 4.07 -6.64 -9.58
N LEU A 137 4.59 -6.87 -8.37
CA LEU A 137 4.68 -8.21 -7.79
C LEU A 137 3.31 -8.84 -7.52
N CYS A 138 2.25 -8.05 -7.38
CA CYS A 138 0.86 -8.52 -7.33
C CYS A 138 0.25 -8.72 -8.73
N GLY A 139 1.04 -8.57 -9.80
CA GLY A 139 0.55 -8.69 -11.18
C GLY A 139 -0.29 -7.50 -11.64
N VAL A 140 -0.21 -6.36 -10.94
CA VAL A 140 -1.06 -5.19 -11.21
C VAL A 140 -0.39 -4.28 -12.23
N ASN A 141 -1.00 -4.15 -13.38
CA ASN A 141 -0.69 -3.15 -14.42
C ASN A 141 -1.85 -2.15 -14.63
N HIS A 142 -3.03 -2.46 -14.12
CA HIS A 142 -4.22 -1.64 -14.15
C HIS A 142 -4.99 -1.80 -12.84
N LEU A 143 -5.62 -0.73 -12.36
CA LEU A 143 -6.52 -0.75 -11.22
C LEU A 143 -7.94 -0.36 -11.66
N SER A 144 -8.94 -1.08 -11.16
CA SER A 144 -10.34 -0.67 -11.31
C SER A 144 -10.62 0.60 -10.49
N ALA A 145 -9.97 0.74 -9.34
CA ALA A 145 -10.13 1.91 -8.49
C ALA A 145 -8.86 2.22 -7.68
N ALA A 146 -8.69 3.49 -7.34
CA ALA A 146 -7.79 3.96 -6.30
C ALA A 146 -8.58 4.81 -5.30
N VAL A 147 -8.21 4.76 -4.03
CA VAL A 147 -8.85 5.52 -2.95
C VAL A 147 -7.79 6.33 -2.21
N ALA A 148 -7.90 7.65 -2.25
CA ALA A 148 -7.12 8.55 -1.42
C ALA A 148 -7.79 8.63 -0.04
N MET A 149 -7.21 7.98 0.97
CA MET A 149 -7.82 7.88 2.31
C MET A 149 -7.87 9.20 3.05
N GLY A 150 -7.07 10.17 2.65
CA GLY A 150 -7.03 11.51 3.22
C GLY A 150 -6.47 12.49 2.21
N SER A 151 -6.16 13.68 2.67
CA SER A 151 -5.71 14.79 1.84
C SER A 151 -4.34 15.33 2.24
N GLU A 152 -3.77 14.79 3.32
CA GLU A 152 -2.47 15.18 3.84
C GLU A 152 -1.32 14.61 3.01
N ASP A 153 -0.25 15.37 2.85
CA ASP A 153 0.92 14.96 2.06
C ASP A 153 1.53 13.63 2.54
N GLU A 154 1.46 13.35 3.84
CA GLU A 154 1.97 12.12 4.46
C GLU A 154 1.17 10.87 4.04
N GLN A 155 -0.07 11.03 3.60
CA GLN A 155 -0.97 9.94 3.20
C GLN A 155 -0.95 9.68 1.70
N LEU A 156 -0.50 10.66 0.93
CA LEU A 156 -0.56 10.68 -0.53
C LEU A 156 0.80 10.53 -1.21
N GLY A 157 1.88 10.38 -0.43
CA GLY A 157 3.26 10.46 -0.93
C GLY A 157 3.56 9.61 -2.17
N ALA A 158 3.09 8.38 -2.20
CA ALA A 158 3.30 7.47 -3.33
C ALA A 158 2.15 7.47 -4.36
N MET A 159 1.02 8.15 -4.10
CA MET A 159 -0.19 8.04 -4.93
C MET A 159 0.05 8.50 -6.37
N LYS A 160 0.71 9.63 -6.57
CA LYS A 160 1.05 10.14 -7.92
C LYS A 160 1.73 9.07 -8.79
N MET A 161 2.73 8.37 -8.23
CA MET A 161 3.48 7.36 -8.97
C MET A 161 2.64 6.11 -9.21
N ALA A 162 1.85 5.69 -8.22
CA ALA A 162 0.95 4.56 -8.36
C ALA A 162 -0.10 4.80 -9.46
N LEU A 163 -0.73 5.99 -9.51
CA LEU A 163 -1.67 6.37 -10.57
C LEU A 163 -0.98 6.39 -11.94
N GLY A 164 0.25 6.91 -12.01
CA GLY A 164 1.05 6.92 -13.23
C GLY A 164 1.32 5.52 -13.78
N LEU A 165 1.58 4.54 -12.90
CA LEU A 165 1.85 3.15 -13.25
C LEU A 165 0.58 2.39 -13.62
N THR A 166 -0.47 2.48 -12.80
CA THR A 166 -1.61 1.56 -12.82
C THR A 166 -2.84 2.10 -13.54
N ARG A 167 -2.87 3.38 -13.88
CA ARG A 167 -3.96 4.02 -14.66
C ARG A 167 -5.35 3.57 -14.20
N PRO A 168 -5.76 3.86 -12.95
CA PRO A 168 -7.06 3.41 -12.45
C PRO A 168 -8.21 4.03 -13.23
N ASP A 169 -9.33 3.28 -13.34
CA ASP A 169 -10.56 3.81 -13.96
C ASP A 169 -11.14 4.92 -13.08
N TYR A 170 -11.12 4.73 -11.75
CA TYR A 170 -11.67 5.67 -10.78
C TYR A 170 -10.65 6.04 -9.72
N LEU A 171 -10.63 7.31 -9.33
CA LEU A 171 -9.95 7.81 -8.14
C LEU A 171 -11.00 8.40 -7.19
N PHE A 172 -11.22 7.75 -6.06
CA PHE A 172 -12.07 8.27 -5.00
C PHE A 172 -11.25 9.16 -4.06
N VAL A 173 -11.75 10.35 -3.80
CA VAL A 173 -11.11 11.36 -2.95
C VAL A 173 -12.04 11.82 -1.85
N PRO A 174 -11.53 12.30 -0.69
CA PRO A 174 -12.35 12.92 0.34
C PRO A 174 -13.19 14.08 -0.21
N PRO A 175 -14.36 14.35 0.38
CA PRO A 175 -15.23 15.44 -0.06
C PRO A 175 -14.63 16.81 0.24
N THR A 176 -13.73 16.91 1.23
CA THR A 176 -13.02 18.13 1.58
C THR A 176 -11.70 18.19 0.81
N GLN A 177 -11.57 19.19 -0.05
CA GLN A 177 -10.34 19.41 -0.82
C GLN A 177 -9.33 20.16 0.03
N THR A 178 -8.06 19.72 0.00
CA THR A 178 -6.95 20.45 0.59
C THR A 178 -6.10 21.12 -0.48
N LYS A 179 -5.32 22.12 -0.04
CA LYS A 179 -4.36 22.81 -0.91
C LYS A 179 -2.96 22.17 -0.85
N GLY A 180 -2.84 20.94 -0.35
CA GLY A 180 -1.56 20.23 -0.23
C GLY A 180 -0.93 19.95 -1.60
N LYS A 181 0.41 19.97 -1.62
CA LYS A 181 1.18 19.75 -2.86
C LYS A 181 0.99 18.32 -3.38
N ALA A 182 1.01 17.33 -2.51
CA ALA A 182 0.81 15.92 -2.90
C ALA A 182 -0.60 15.69 -3.45
N TYR A 183 -1.62 16.32 -2.85
CA TYR A 183 -2.98 16.27 -3.35
C TYR A 183 -3.09 16.84 -4.77
N ALA A 184 -2.56 18.04 -5.01
CA ALA A 184 -2.57 18.65 -6.34
C ALA A 184 -1.85 17.78 -7.39
N GLN A 185 -0.70 17.19 -7.01
CA GLN A 185 0.05 16.30 -7.89
C GLN A 185 -0.68 14.97 -8.17
N MET A 186 -1.44 14.46 -7.22
CA MET A 186 -2.28 13.29 -7.38
C MET A 186 -3.41 13.55 -8.37
N ILE A 187 -4.13 14.68 -8.23
CA ILE A 187 -5.21 15.09 -9.14
C ILE A 187 -4.66 15.26 -10.55
N ASP A 188 -3.58 16.02 -10.73
CA ASP A 188 -2.93 16.21 -12.03
C ASP A 188 -2.52 14.87 -12.69
N ALA A 189 -1.99 13.94 -11.90
CA ALA A 189 -1.62 12.61 -12.41
C ALA A 189 -2.85 11.80 -12.84
N ALA A 190 -3.96 11.88 -12.11
CA ALA A 190 -5.20 11.21 -12.45
C ALA A 190 -5.82 11.79 -13.74
N GLU A 191 -5.91 13.12 -13.85
CA GLU A 191 -6.44 13.80 -15.02
C GLU A 191 -5.64 13.49 -16.29
N LYS A 192 -4.31 13.52 -16.22
CA LYS A 192 -3.41 13.16 -17.34
C LYS A 192 -3.58 11.73 -17.83
N ARG A 193 -4.13 10.85 -17.01
CA ARG A 193 -4.34 9.43 -17.33
C ARG A 193 -5.80 9.14 -17.74
N GLY A 194 -6.68 10.14 -17.71
CA GLY A 194 -8.09 9.97 -17.97
C GLY A 194 -8.84 9.24 -16.87
N THR A 195 -8.28 9.18 -15.66
CA THR A 195 -8.92 8.60 -14.48
C THR A 195 -10.12 9.46 -14.08
N GLN A 196 -11.27 8.84 -13.85
CA GLN A 196 -12.45 9.54 -13.37
C GLN A 196 -12.29 9.83 -11.86
N ILE A 197 -12.29 11.12 -11.51
CA ILE A 197 -12.17 11.55 -10.10
C ILE A 197 -13.56 11.69 -9.51
N VAL A 198 -13.77 11.03 -8.35
CA VAL A 198 -15.06 10.98 -7.66
C VAL A 198 -14.88 11.45 -6.22
N SER A 199 -15.57 12.50 -5.82
CA SER A 199 -15.67 12.91 -4.42
C SER A 199 -16.58 11.93 -3.67
N ALA A 200 -16.01 11.17 -2.74
CA ALA A 200 -16.73 10.14 -2.02
C ALA A 200 -17.35 10.69 -0.73
N THR A 201 -18.59 10.32 -0.48
CA THR A 201 -19.34 10.71 0.72
C THR A 201 -19.86 9.48 1.47
N GLN A 202 -20.21 9.63 2.72
CA GLN A 202 -20.77 8.54 3.53
C GLN A 202 -21.97 7.90 2.81
N ASN A 203 -22.07 6.58 2.90
CA ASN A 203 -23.07 5.72 2.25
C ASN A 203 -22.95 5.59 0.73
N MET A 204 -22.01 6.30 0.06
CA MET A 204 -21.69 5.99 -1.33
C MET A 204 -21.09 4.58 -1.39
N ALA A 205 -21.48 3.82 -2.41
CA ALA A 205 -20.98 2.46 -2.60
C ALA A 205 -20.75 2.14 -4.07
N PHE A 206 -19.85 1.22 -4.32
CA PHE A 206 -19.61 0.64 -5.66
C PHE A 206 -19.26 -0.85 -5.52
N THR A 207 -19.23 -1.55 -6.64
CA THR A 207 -18.85 -2.97 -6.68
C THR A 207 -17.43 -3.13 -7.22
N LEU A 208 -16.69 -4.05 -6.62
CA LEU A 208 -15.38 -4.50 -7.08
C LEU A 208 -15.48 -6.03 -7.26
N GLY A 209 -15.74 -6.51 -8.47
CA GLY A 209 -16.19 -7.89 -8.65
C GLY A 209 -17.48 -8.15 -7.87
N ARG A 210 -17.51 -9.21 -7.05
CA ARG A 210 -18.62 -9.50 -6.13
C ARG A 210 -18.52 -8.74 -4.80
N ALA A 211 -17.40 -8.07 -4.52
CA ALA A 211 -17.28 -7.27 -3.32
C ALA A 211 -18.10 -5.98 -3.44
N ARG A 212 -18.81 -5.64 -2.37
CA ARG A 212 -19.44 -4.32 -2.21
C ARG A 212 -18.52 -3.46 -1.36
N VAL A 213 -18.07 -2.35 -1.90
CA VAL A 213 -17.27 -1.33 -1.21
C VAL A 213 -18.17 -0.17 -0.84
N THR A 214 -18.27 0.15 0.44
CA THR A 214 -19.11 1.25 0.95
C THR A 214 -18.23 2.22 1.73
N PHE A 215 -18.31 3.51 1.43
CA PHE A 215 -17.69 4.55 2.24
C PHE A 215 -18.55 4.78 3.49
N ILE A 216 -18.02 4.42 4.66
CA ILE A 216 -18.72 4.56 5.94
C ILE A 216 -18.31 5.82 6.69
N GLY A 217 -17.34 6.55 6.21
CA GLY A 217 -16.86 7.85 6.69
C GLY A 217 -16.21 8.67 5.57
N PRO A 218 -16.08 10.00 5.81
CA PRO A 218 -16.40 10.73 7.02
C PRO A 218 -17.92 10.91 7.22
N ALA A 219 -18.36 10.99 8.49
CA ALA A 219 -19.76 11.19 8.84
C ALA A 219 -20.24 12.62 8.55
N ARG A 220 -19.34 13.57 8.57
CA ARG A 220 -19.51 14.97 8.15
C ARG A 220 -18.22 15.48 7.53
N THR A 221 -18.19 16.71 7.07
CA THR A 221 -17.04 17.37 6.46
C THR A 221 -16.62 18.60 7.28
N GLN A 222 -15.44 19.12 7.00
CA GLN A 222 -14.89 20.33 7.62
C GLN A 222 -14.63 20.16 9.12
N HIS A 223 -13.94 19.08 9.48
CA HIS A 223 -13.46 18.88 10.83
C HIS A 223 -12.33 19.86 11.19
N THR A 224 -12.19 20.14 12.48
CA THR A 224 -11.02 20.92 12.99
C THR A 224 -9.73 20.16 12.71
N ASP A 225 -9.73 18.85 12.88
CA ASP A 225 -8.64 17.98 12.45
C ASP A 225 -8.97 17.46 11.05
N SER A 226 -8.25 17.92 10.04
CA SER A 226 -8.45 17.56 8.64
C SER A 226 -8.33 16.04 8.37
N ARG A 227 -7.70 15.29 9.27
CA ARG A 227 -7.61 13.83 9.18
C ARG A 227 -8.98 13.17 9.33
N ASP A 228 -9.88 13.76 10.10
CA ASP A 228 -11.24 13.26 10.29
C ASP A 228 -12.16 13.49 9.08
N ASP A 229 -11.72 14.30 8.11
CA ASP A 229 -12.33 14.39 6.78
C ASP A 229 -11.92 13.21 5.87
N GLY A 230 -11.03 12.34 6.35
CA GLY A 230 -10.54 11.18 5.62
C GLY A 230 -11.60 10.11 5.37
N LEU A 231 -11.41 9.37 4.28
CA LEU A 231 -12.30 8.28 3.91
C LEU A 231 -12.07 7.07 4.83
N THR A 232 -13.17 6.45 5.21
CA THR A 232 -13.21 5.14 5.85
C THR A 232 -14.11 4.25 5.04
N LEU A 233 -13.69 3.06 4.71
CA LEU A 233 -14.45 2.18 3.83
C LEU A 233 -14.65 0.80 4.44
N ARG A 234 -15.78 0.19 4.10
CA ARG A 234 -16.16 -1.17 4.38
C ARG A 234 -16.18 -1.97 3.09
N ILE A 235 -15.66 -3.19 3.15
CA ILE A 235 -15.65 -4.14 2.03
C ILE A 235 -16.43 -5.37 2.50
N ASP A 236 -17.55 -5.64 1.85
CA ASP A 236 -18.36 -6.85 2.08
C ASP A 236 -18.14 -7.83 0.93
N TYR A 237 -17.89 -9.09 1.25
CA TYR A 237 -17.72 -10.18 0.29
C TYR A 237 -18.38 -11.45 0.79
N GLY A 238 -19.54 -11.79 0.23
CA GLY A 238 -20.38 -12.85 0.77
C GLY A 238 -20.82 -12.55 2.21
N GLU A 239 -20.50 -13.45 3.15
CA GLU A 239 -20.79 -13.30 4.57
C GLU A 239 -19.65 -12.61 5.34
N THR A 240 -18.54 -12.31 4.68
CA THR A 240 -17.36 -11.72 5.31
C THR A 240 -17.25 -10.22 5.06
N SER A 241 -16.60 -9.52 5.98
CA SER A 241 -16.45 -8.07 5.92
C SER A 241 -15.11 -7.59 6.45
N ALA A 242 -14.58 -6.55 5.82
CA ALA A 242 -13.40 -5.84 6.28
C ALA A 242 -13.67 -4.33 6.34
N VAL A 243 -13.06 -3.66 7.31
CA VAL A 243 -13.07 -2.19 7.40
C VAL A 243 -11.64 -1.67 7.28
N VAL A 244 -11.44 -0.71 6.39
CA VAL A 244 -10.18 0.04 6.25
C VAL A 244 -10.42 1.43 6.81
N THR A 245 -9.81 1.69 7.98
CA THR A 245 -10.14 2.89 8.77
C THR A 245 -9.44 4.15 8.25
N GLY A 246 -8.27 4.00 7.63
CA GLY A 246 -7.50 5.15 7.14
C GLY A 246 -6.79 5.90 8.24
N CYS A 247 -6.78 7.22 8.13
CA CYS A 247 -5.99 8.09 9.01
C CYS A 247 -6.81 8.89 10.01
N ILE A 248 -8.08 8.57 10.18
CA ILE A 248 -8.97 9.28 11.11
C ILE A 248 -8.51 9.15 12.56
N THR A 249 -8.87 10.11 13.37
CA THR A 249 -8.60 10.13 14.82
C THR A 249 -9.73 9.46 15.60
N ALA A 250 -9.54 9.31 16.90
CA ALA A 250 -10.60 8.82 17.80
C ALA A 250 -11.88 9.68 17.73
N SER A 251 -11.80 10.97 17.38
CA SER A 251 -12.98 11.82 17.19
C SER A 251 -13.76 11.39 15.96
N GLY A 252 -13.10 11.24 14.80
CA GLY A 252 -13.75 10.76 13.59
C GLY A 252 -14.32 9.36 13.72
N GLU A 253 -13.61 8.45 14.42
CA GLU A 253 -14.12 7.10 14.74
C GLU A 253 -15.44 7.16 15.52
N LYS A 254 -15.50 7.98 16.58
CA LYS A 254 -16.72 8.15 17.38
C LYS A 254 -17.87 8.74 16.58
N GLU A 255 -17.58 9.70 15.70
CA GLU A 255 -18.61 10.30 14.85
C GLU A 255 -19.17 9.28 13.85
N ILE A 256 -18.33 8.42 13.25
CA ILE A 256 -18.78 7.36 12.36
C ILE A 256 -19.65 6.35 13.14
N VAL A 257 -19.26 5.95 14.35
CA VAL A 257 -20.10 5.08 15.20
C VAL A 257 -21.43 5.74 15.53
N ALA A 258 -21.41 7.01 15.92
CA ALA A 258 -22.61 7.77 16.27
C ALA A 258 -23.56 7.99 15.08
N SER A 259 -23.04 8.00 13.84
CA SER A 259 -23.86 8.10 12.63
C SER A 259 -24.67 6.84 12.32
N GLY A 260 -24.43 5.75 13.04
CA GLY A 260 -25.08 4.45 12.79
C GLY A 260 -24.50 3.69 11.59
N ALA A 261 -23.31 4.07 11.11
CA ALA A 261 -22.64 3.38 10.02
C ALA A 261 -22.34 1.91 10.39
N ALA A 262 -22.32 1.03 9.39
CA ALA A 262 -22.06 -0.39 9.56
C ALA A 262 -20.58 -0.66 9.80
N VAL A 263 -20.08 -0.45 11.02
CA VAL A 263 -18.67 -0.60 11.39
C VAL A 263 -18.29 -2.02 11.82
N LYS A 264 -19.24 -2.88 12.21
CA LYS A 264 -18.98 -4.27 12.60
C LYS A 264 -18.32 -5.03 11.45
N CYS A 265 -17.21 -5.71 11.70
CA CYS A 265 -16.44 -6.40 10.66
C CYS A 265 -15.69 -7.62 11.21
N ASP A 266 -15.32 -8.54 10.31
CA ASP A 266 -14.48 -9.70 10.64
C ASP A 266 -13.00 -9.31 10.69
N ALA A 267 -12.59 -8.37 9.82
CA ALA A 267 -11.23 -7.85 9.77
C ALA A 267 -11.21 -6.31 9.82
N LEU A 268 -10.29 -5.78 10.63
CA LEU A 268 -10.07 -4.34 10.76
C LEU A 268 -8.64 -3.99 10.34
N ILE A 269 -8.50 -3.13 9.34
CA ILE A 269 -7.23 -2.44 9.07
C ILE A 269 -7.22 -1.19 9.94
N VAL A 270 -6.31 -1.20 10.90
CA VAL A 270 -6.30 -0.30 12.05
C VAL A 270 -5.84 1.09 11.66
N SER A 271 -6.55 2.10 12.08
CA SER A 271 -6.24 3.50 11.82
C SER A 271 -4.84 3.90 12.28
N ARG A 272 -4.17 4.74 11.47
CA ARG A 272 -2.92 5.42 11.82
C ARG A 272 -1.83 4.50 12.36
N GLY A 273 -1.76 3.24 11.85
CA GLY A 273 -0.78 2.28 12.34
C GLY A 273 -0.92 1.92 13.83
N GLY A 274 -2.11 2.00 14.38
CA GLY A 274 -2.37 1.71 15.79
C GLY A 274 -1.84 2.78 16.76
N SER A 275 -1.89 4.05 16.38
CA SER A 275 -1.55 5.19 17.24
C SER A 275 -2.55 5.32 18.39
N GLU A 276 -2.10 5.79 19.56
CA GLU A 276 -2.97 6.06 20.72
C GLU A 276 -4.07 7.11 20.45
N ALA A 277 -3.83 7.99 19.46
CA ALA A 277 -4.79 9.01 19.03
C ALA A 277 -5.92 8.45 18.16
N ALA A 278 -5.98 7.15 17.95
CA ALA A 278 -7.00 6.46 17.16
C ALA A 278 -7.32 5.09 17.75
N THR A 279 -8.20 4.34 17.10
CA THR A 279 -8.65 3.01 17.52
C THR A 279 -9.22 3.05 18.93
N CYS A 280 -10.16 3.98 19.14
CA CYS A 280 -10.77 4.22 20.45
C CYS A 280 -11.63 3.03 20.92
N THR A 281 -12.01 3.03 22.18
CA THR A 281 -12.78 1.93 22.78
C THR A 281 -14.12 1.76 22.10
N GLU A 282 -14.83 2.84 21.87
CA GLU A 282 -16.15 2.85 21.22
C GLU A 282 -16.09 2.28 19.80
N TRP A 283 -15.01 2.60 19.05
CA TRP A 283 -14.77 2.05 17.71
C TRP A 283 -14.56 0.54 17.76
N VAL A 284 -13.67 0.07 18.63
CA VAL A 284 -13.34 -1.36 18.76
C VAL A 284 -14.54 -2.17 19.24
N GLU A 285 -15.33 -1.64 20.19
CA GLU A 285 -16.55 -2.28 20.68
C GLU A 285 -17.66 -2.35 19.62
N ALA A 286 -17.75 -1.35 18.74
CA ALA A 286 -18.69 -1.35 17.62
C ALA A 286 -18.22 -2.27 16.48
N ALA A 287 -16.92 -2.23 16.14
CA ALA A 287 -16.33 -3.02 15.06
C ALA A 287 -16.25 -4.52 15.39
N LYS A 288 -15.92 -4.89 16.62
CA LYS A 288 -15.78 -6.28 17.12
C LYS A 288 -14.99 -7.18 16.16
N PRO A 289 -13.80 -6.78 15.71
CA PRO A 289 -13.08 -7.53 14.70
C PRO A 289 -12.54 -8.85 15.27
N GLY A 290 -12.57 -9.92 14.48
CA GLY A 290 -11.85 -11.17 14.79
C GLY A 290 -10.36 -11.05 14.48
N VAL A 291 -10.00 -10.21 13.48
CA VAL A 291 -8.62 -9.94 13.06
C VAL A 291 -8.39 -8.43 12.97
N ALA A 292 -7.24 -7.97 13.47
CA ALA A 292 -6.80 -6.59 13.30
C ALA A 292 -5.42 -6.55 12.64
N LEU A 293 -5.32 -5.83 11.52
CA LEU A 293 -4.06 -5.60 10.80
C LEU A 293 -3.56 -4.19 11.05
N VAL A 294 -2.33 -4.08 11.53
CA VAL A 294 -1.66 -2.80 11.79
C VAL A 294 -0.58 -2.58 10.74
N THR A 295 -0.74 -1.54 9.92
CA THR A 295 0.19 -1.17 8.86
C THR A 295 1.34 -0.31 9.39
N GLY A 296 2.49 -0.34 8.72
CA GLY A 296 3.62 0.56 8.98
C GLY A 296 4.36 0.30 10.29
N LYS A 297 3.80 0.70 11.42
CA LYS A 297 4.43 0.65 12.76
C LYS A 297 3.89 -0.50 13.61
N ASN A 298 4.51 -0.75 14.76
CA ASN A 298 3.86 -1.52 15.81
C ASN A 298 2.77 -0.64 16.46
N PRO A 299 1.62 -1.21 16.81
CA PRO A 299 0.59 -0.46 17.52
C PRO A 299 1.08 -0.08 18.92
N ALA A 300 0.56 1.01 19.45
CA ALA A 300 0.71 1.35 20.85
C ALA A 300 0.19 0.20 21.73
N ASN A 301 0.84 -0.04 22.87
CA ASN A 301 0.44 -1.14 23.75
C ASN A 301 -1.02 -1.03 24.21
N SER A 302 -1.50 0.17 24.48
CA SER A 302 -2.90 0.44 24.85
C SER A 302 -3.87 0.01 23.75
N VAL A 303 -3.54 0.26 22.48
CA VAL A 303 -4.33 -0.14 21.31
C VAL A 303 -4.31 -1.66 21.13
N ARG A 304 -3.12 -2.28 21.21
CA ARG A 304 -2.99 -3.74 21.12
C ARG A 304 -3.84 -4.44 22.19
N ILE A 305 -3.74 -3.99 23.45
CA ILE A 305 -4.50 -4.55 24.56
C ILE A 305 -6.01 -4.38 24.33
N ARG A 306 -6.44 -3.22 23.83
CA ARG A 306 -7.85 -2.94 23.55
C ARG A 306 -8.41 -3.88 22.49
N LEU A 307 -7.70 -4.07 21.38
CA LEU A 307 -8.08 -4.99 20.31
C LEU A 307 -8.14 -6.45 20.81
N GLN A 308 -7.13 -6.89 21.56
CA GLN A 308 -7.09 -8.25 22.13
C GLN A 308 -8.21 -8.50 23.14
N LYS A 309 -8.55 -7.52 24.00
CA LYS A 309 -9.68 -7.61 24.92
C LYS A 309 -11.02 -7.72 24.19
N ALA A 310 -11.14 -7.15 23.01
CA ALA A 310 -12.32 -7.29 22.15
C ALA A 310 -12.37 -8.62 21.37
N GLY A 311 -11.35 -9.48 21.54
CA GLY A 311 -11.27 -10.80 20.90
C GLY A 311 -10.48 -10.83 19.59
N ALA A 312 -9.86 -9.71 19.16
CA ALA A 312 -9.12 -9.67 17.92
C ALA A 312 -7.73 -10.32 18.03
N THR A 313 -7.37 -11.12 17.02
CA THR A 313 -5.96 -11.48 16.78
C THR A 313 -5.28 -10.31 16.07
N VAL A 314 -4.23 -9.77 16.69
CA VAL A 314 -3.53 -8.57 16.19
C VAL A 314 -2.26 -8.95 15.45
N TYR A 315 -2.17 -8.56 14.19
CA TYR A 315 -0.98 -8.69 13.35
C TYR A 315 -0.41 -7.30 13.05
N ALA A 316 0.90 -7.13 13.19
CA ALA A 316 1.58 -5.87 12.91
C ALA A 316 2.62 -6.05 11.80
N ALA A 317 2.62 -5.16 10.81
CA ALA A 317 3.52 -5.26 9.65
C ALA A 317 5.01 -5.27 10.03
N LYS A 318 5.38 -4.63 11.12
CA LYS A 318 6.77 -4.62 11.61
C LYS A 318 7.19 -5.95 12.22
N GLU A 319 6.26 -6.73 12.77
CA GLU A 319 6.50 -8.04 13.37
C GLU A 319 6.31 -9.17 12.36
N ASN A 320 5.24 -9.08 11.56
CA ASN A 320 4.76 -10.16 10.69
C ASN A 320 5.09 -9.93 9.20
N GLY A 321 5.59 -8.75 8.84
CA GLY A 321 5.84 -8.41 7.42
C GLY A 321 4.59 -7.97 6.68
N VAL A 322 4.54 -8.27 5.38
CA VAL A 322 3.35 -8.06 4.56
C VAL A 322 2.32 -9.12 4.90
N MET A 323 1.12 -8.71 5.28
CA MET A 323 0.04 -9.61 5.67
C MET A 323 -1.01 -9.66 4.57
N THR A 324 -1.55 -10.85 4.36
CA THR A 324 -2.59 -11.09 3.37
C THR A 324 -3.81 -11.72 4.03
N LEU A 325 -4.97 -11.11 3.85
CA LEU A 325 -6.28 -11.66 4.17
C LEU A 325 -6.86 -12.29 2.92
N TYR A 326 -7.38 -13.48 3.04
CA TYR A 326 -8.17 -14.14 2.00
C TYR A 326 -9.58 -14.39 2.52
N SER A 327 -10.56 -14.16 1.66
CA SER A 327 -11.93 -14.58 1.90
C SER A 327 -12.47 -15.36 0.70
N ASP A 328 -13.14 -16.47 0.99
CA ASP A 328 -13.94 -17.25 0.05
C ASP A 328 -15.42 -16.81 0.02
N GLY A 329 -15.77 -15.83 0.83
CA GLY A 329 -17.12 -15.33 1.06
C GLY A 329 -17.80 -15.92 2.29
N GLN A 330 -17.23 -16.92 2.93
CA GLN A 330 -17.76 -17.52 4.17
C GLN A 330 -16.84 -17.29 5.37
N LYS A 331 -15.53 -17.27 5.14
CA LYS A 331 -14.53 -17.05 6.21
C LYS A 331 -13.35 -16.24 5.72
N ILE A 332 -12.71 -15.56 6.67
CA ILE A 332 -11.43 -14.85 6.49
C ILE A 332 -10.30 -15.71 7.05
N THR A 333 -9.21 -15.82 6.28
CA THR A 333 -7.94 -16.40 6.72
C THR A 333 -6.83 -15.41 6.55
N VAL A 334 -5.84 -15.44 7.47
CA VAL A 334 -4.67 -14.54 7.43
C VAL A 334 -3.43 -15.35 7.09
N GLN A 335 -2.62 -14.82 6.17
CA GLN A 335 -1.29 -15.32 5.88
C GLN A 335 -0.28 -14.18 6.09
N PRO A 336 0.68 -14.35 6.99
CA PRO A 336 1.78 -13.42 7.17
C PRO A 336 2.79 -13.50 6.05
#